data_52f67e6e74c84bfb2f9fe52bae888405
#
_entry.id   52f67e6e74c84bfb2f9fe52bae888405
#
_cell.length_a   1.000
_cell.length_b   1.000
_cell.length_c   1.000
_cell.angle_alpha   90.00
_cell.angle_beta   90.00
_cell.angle_gamma   90.00
#
_symmetry.space_group_name_H-M   'P 1'
#
loop_
_entity.id
_entity.type
_entity.pdbx_description
1 polymer ?
#
loop_
_entity_poly.entity_id
_entity_poly.type
_entity_poly.pdbx_seq_one_letter_code
_entity_poly.pdbx_strand_id
1 'polypeptide(L)'
;LKDDMLNNRRNPACNRCYNQEDQWLNSERLIQNNVWRDYKGNDLVYFDIRLSNTCNLKCHMCSSYFSSSIAQEDNAIWGTPLPNERLLHRQRQTAVKDLLKHITHAKKLYFAGGEPLLSLEHWQILDHLIAVGNTNVELIYNTNFTQLHFKKRNITDIWKNFPNIQVMASLDAQGEAAEYSRFGTNWNVVLENMEKLRNEVPHVDFHIASTVSVLTVHNLI
;
A
#
# COMPACT_ATOMS: atom_id res chain seq x y z
N LEU A 1 -18.68 17.74 -5.43
CA LEU A 1 -17.90 16.88 -6.32
C LEU A 1 -18.79 15.81 -7.00
N LYS A 2 -19.43 14.87 -6.24
CA LYS A 2 -20.27 13.81 -6.81
C LYS A 2 -21.40 14.38 -7.67
N ASP A 3 -22.12 15.39 -7.20
CA ASP A 3 -23.18 16.06 -7.94
C ASP A 3 -22.69 16.71 -9.24
N ASP A 4 -21.50 17.34 -9.22
CA ASP A 4 -20.89 17.93 -10.41
C ASP A 4 -20.54 16.86 -11.45
N MET A 5 -19.95 15.74 -11.00
CA MET A 5 -19.61 14.62 -11.88
C MET A 5 -20.87 14.00 -12.52
N LEU A 6 -21.93 13.78 -11.74
CA LEU A 6 -23.18 13.24 -12.23
C LEU A 6 -23.88 14.16 -13.25
N ASN A 7 -23.65 15.47 -13.16
CA ASN A 7 -24.20 16.48 -14.07
C ASN A 7 -23.20 16.94 -15.13
N ASN A 8 -22.11 16.22 -15.36
CA ASN A 8 -21.04 16.56 -16.30
C ASN A 8 -20.44 17.96 -16.10
N ARG A 9 -20.44 18.45 -14.87
CA ARG A 9 -19.80 19.72 -14.50
C ARG A 9 -18.38 19.48 -14.05
N ARG A 10 -17.43 20.31 -14.51
CA ARG A 10 -16.05 20.26 -14.07
C ARG A 10 -15.94 20.84 -12.66
N ASN A 11 -15.48 20.02 -11.71
CA ASN A 11 -15.22 20.47 -10.35
C ASN A 11 -13.74 20.84 -10.19
N PRO A 12 -13.40 22.00 -9.55
CA PRO A 12 -12.01 22.44 -9.36
C PRO A 12 -11.11 21.40 -8.68
N ALA A 13 -11.63 20.53 -7.83
CA ALA A 13 -10.87 19.44 -7.20
C ALA A 13 -10.29 18.44 -8.22
N CYS A 14 -10.83 18.40 -9.44
CA CYS A 14 -10.38 17.53 -10.52
C CYS A 14 -9.57 18.26 -11.60
N ASN A 15 -9.18 19.52 -11.40
CA ASN A 15 -8.47 20.33 -12.41
C ASN A 15 -7.21 19.66 -12.96
N ARG A 16 -6.46 18.93 -12.11
CA ARG A 16 -5.28 18.17 -12.57
C ARG A 16 -5.65 17.16 -13.68
N CYS A 17 -6.72 16.42 -13.49
CA CYS A 17 -7.18 15.45 -14.48
C CYS A 17 -7.70 16.18 -15.74
N TYR A 18 -8.52 17.22 -15.58
CA TYR A 18 -9.04 17.97 -16.72
C TYR A 18 -7.94 18.63 -17.55
N ASN A 19 -6.91 19.17 -16.91
CA ASN A 19 -5.76 19.73 -17.62
C ASN A 19 -5.00 18.70 -18.45
N GLN A 20 -4.89 17.46 -17.99
CA GLN A 20 -4.33 16.36 -18.77
C GLN A 20 -5.23 15.99 -19.95
N GLU A 21 -6.54 15.88 -19.72
CA GLU A 21 -7.55 15.54 -20.73
C GLU A 21 -7.63 16.60 -21.84
N ASP A 22 -7.53 17.89 -21.48
CA ASP A 22 -7.49 18.99 -22.43
C ASP A 22 -6.24 18.97 -23.33
N GLN A 23 -5.19 18.26 -22.90
CA GLN A 23 -3.96 17.99 -23.67
C GLN A 23 -3.97 16.60 -24.34
N TRP A 24 -5.13 15.95 -24.45
CA TRP A 24 -5.30 14.60 -25.02
C TRP A 24 -4.50 13.50 -24.30
N LEU A 25 -4.16 13.71 -23.01
CA LEU A 25 -3.48 12.74 -22.17
C LEU A 25 -4.52 11.93 -21.37
N ASN A 26 -4.16 10.68 -21.05
CA ASN A 26 -4.96 9.87 -20.14
C ASN A 26 -4.80 10.38 -18.71
N SER A 27 -5.89 10.83 -18.12
CA SER A 27 -5.94 11.18 -16.70
C SER A 27 -6.30 9.95 -15.85
N GLU A 28 -5.93 9.99 -14.56
CA GLU A 28 -6.36 8.96 -13.61
C GLU A 28 -7.89 8.83 -13.56
N ARG A 29 -8.63 9.93 -13.68
CA ARG A 29 -10.09 9.94 -13.75
C ARG A 29 -10.61 9.13 -14.93
N LEU A 30 -10.04 9.28 -16.12
CA LEU A 30 -10.43 8.50 -17.31
C LEU A 30 -10.08 7.04 -17.17
N ILE A 31 -8.90 6.73 -16.63
CA ILE A 31 -8.47 5.36 -16.36
C ILE A 31 -9.46 4.69 -15.40
N GLN A 32 -9.77 5.31 -14.27
CA GLN A 32 -10.70 4.74 -13.30
C GLN A 32 -12.13 4.64 -13.84
N ASN A 33 -12.61 5.62 -14.59
CA ASN A 33 -13.91 5.54 -15.24
C ASN A 33 -13.99 4.38 -16.24
N ASN A 34 -12.90 4.07 -16.93
CA ASN A 34 -12.88 2.92 -17.85
C ASN A 34 -12.84 1.59 -17.08
N VAL A 35 -12.04 1.49 -16.02
CA VAL A 35 -11.99 0.30 -15.15
C VAL A 35 -13.36 -0.01 -14.55
N TRP A 36 -14.07 1.01 -14.07
CA TRP A 36 -15.36 0.86 -13.39
C TRP A 36 -16.58 1.16 -14.26
N ARG A 37 -16.43 1.24 -15.59
CA ARG A 37 -17.52 1.63 -16.52
C ARG A 37 -18.79 0.78 -16.39
N ASP A 38 -18.63 -0.49 -16.08
CA ASP A 38 -19.75 -1.44 -15.98
C ASP A 38 -20.35 -1.50 -14.57
N TYR A 39 -19.72 -0.84 -13.59
CA TYR A 39 -20.26 -0.74 -12.24
C TYR A 39 -21.39 0.30 -12.17
N LYS A 40 -22.59 -0.16 -11.83
CA LYS A 40 -23.80 0.68 -11.77
C LYS A 40 -24.25 1.01 -10.33
N GLY A 41 -23.50 0.53 -9.32
CA GLY A 41 -23.79 0.82 -7.91
C GLY A 41 -23.41 2.24 -7.50
N ASN A 42 -23.85 2.62 -6.30
CA ASN A 42 -23.51 3.90 -5.67
C ASN A 42 -22.52 3.75 -4.50
N ASP A 43 -22.10 2.53 -4.18
CA ASP A 43 -21.21 2.26 -3.08
C ASP A 43 -19.75 2.61 -3.45
N LEU A 44 -18.94 2.86 -2.43
CA LEU A 44 -17.51 2.97 -2.60
C LEU A 44 -16.93 1.56 -2.79
N VAL A 45 -16.28 1.33 -3.94
CA VAL A 45 -15.78 -0.01 -4.31
C VAL A 45 -14.27 -0.13 -4.36
N TYR A 46 -13.56 1.00 -4.45
CA TYR A 46 -12.09 1.05 -4.45
C TYR A 46 -11.59 1.96 -3.33
N PHE A 47 -10.63 1.46 -2.56
CA PHE A 47 -10.01 2.20 -1.45
C PHE A 47 -8.48 2.12 -1.56
N ASP A 48 -7.83 3.29 -1.60
CA ASP A 48 -6.38 3.44 -1.39
C ASP A 48 -6.15 3.71 0.10
N ILE A 49 -5.48 2.77 0.77
CA ILE A 49 -5.37 2.72 2.23
C ILE A 49 -3.94 2.95 2.66
N ARG A 50 -3.68 4.11 3.31
CA ARG A 50 -2.37 4.55 3.80
C ARG A 50 -2.50 5.08 5.23
N LEU A 51 -2.72 4.19 6.18
CA LEU A 51 -3.08 4.57 7.56
C LEU A 51 -1.88 4.88 8.46
N SER A 52 -0.67 4.47 8.06
CA SER A 52 0.51 4.61 8.92
C SER A 52 1.78 4.86 8.11
N ASN A 53 2.73 5.57 8.71
CA ASN A 53 4.11 5.65 8.23
C ASN A 53 5.02 4.62 8.94
N THR A 54 4.46 3.69 9.73
CA THR A 54 5.24 2.63 10.37
C THR A 54 6.00 1.85 9.30
N CYS A 55 7.33 1.87 9.38
CA CYS A 55 8.21 1.19 8.44
C CYS A 55 9.49 0.79 9.17
N ASN A 56 10.02 -0.39 8.85
CA ASN A 56 11.26 -0.90 9.39
C ASN A 56 12.49 -0.52 8.56
N LEU A 57 12.32 0.10 7.38
CA LEU A 57 13.41 0.47 6.48
C LEU A 57 13.66 1.99 6.45
N LYS A 58 14.90 2.34 6.08
CA LYS A 58 15.38 3.71 5.82
C LYS A 58 15.90 3.82 4.40
N CYS A 59 15.02 3.69 3.41
CA CYS A 59 15.39 3.72 2.00
C CYS A 59 15.90 5.11 1.58
N HIS A 60 16.97 5.17 0.76
CA HIS A 60 17.55 6.43 0.28
C HIS A 60 16.60 7.35 -0.49
N MET A 61 15.58 6.77 -1.15
CA MET A 61 14.56 7.50 -1.89
C MET A 61 13.33 7.87 -1.06
N CYS A 62 13.33 7.57 0.25
CA CYS A 62 12.19 7.80 1.13
C CYS A 62 12.41 9.04 2.02
N SER A 63 11.41 9.36 2.85
CA SER A 63 11.47 10.46 3.81
C SER A 63 10.82 10.08 5.14
N SER A 64 11.07 10.90 6.16
CA SER A 64 10.45 10.77 7.49
C SER A 64 8.92 10.83 7.48
N TYR A 65 8.34 11.42 6.44
CA TYR A 65 6.88 11.43 6.26
C TYR A 65 6.31 10.02 6.02
N PHE A 66 7.05 9.18 5.28
CA PHE A 66 6.62 7.84 4.90
C PHE A 66 7.32 6.71 5.68
N SER A 67 8.34 7.01 6.47
CA SER A 67 9.05 6.02 7.29
C SER A 67 9.27 6.51 8.72
N SER A 68 8.69 5.77 9.66
CA SER A 68 8.92 6.01 11.09
C SER A 68 10.37 5.78 11.50
N SER A 69 11.11 4.89 10.84
CA SER A 69 12.53 4.67 11.10
C SER A 69 13.38 5.86 10.67
N ILE A 70 13.07 6.48 9.53
CA ILE A 70 13.72 7.74 9.10
C ILE A 70 13.32 8.88 10.05
N ALA A 71 12.04 8.97 10.44
CA ALA A 71 11.60 10.00 11.38
C ALA A 71 12.35 9.94 12.73
N GLN A 72 12.61 8.74 13.25
CA GLN A 72 13.41 8.53 14.46
C GLN A 72 14.86 8.95 14.26
N GLU A 73 15.46 8.67 13.11
CA GLU A 73 16.81 9.09 12.76
C GLU A 73 16.91 10.62 12.62
N ASP A 74 15.96 11.24 11.91
CA ASP A 74 15.88 12.72 11.80
C ASP A 74 15.74 13.39 13.17
N ASN A 75 14.96 12.79 14.07
CA ASN A 75 14.87 13.27 15.45
C ASN A 75 16.21 13.16 16.19
N ALA A 76 16.90 12.05 16.07
CA ALA A 76 18.16 11.80 16.75
C ALA A 76 19.29 12.71 16.25
N ILE A 77 19.32 13.02 14.94
CA ILE A 77 20.39 13.82 14.31
C ILE A 77 20.07 15.32 14.35
N TRP A 78 18.83 15.68 14.04
CA TRP A 78 18.43 17.07 13.78
C TRP A 78 17.50 17.65 14.85
N GLY A 79 17.06 16.83 15.83
CA GLY A 79 16.06 17.26 16.81
C GLY A 79 14.66 17.46 16.22
N THR A 80 14.38 16.93 15.04
CA THR A 80 13.07 17.05 14.39
C THR A 80 11.97 16.46 15.29
N PRO A 81 10.90 17.19 15.64
CA PRO A 81 9.89 16.68 16.56
C PRO A 81 9.20 15.42 16.02
N LEU A 82 9.12 14.40 16.86
CA LEU A 82 8.31 13.23 16.56
C LEU A 82 6.83 13.52 16.82
N PRO A 83 5.93 12.95 16.03
CA PRO A 83 4.50 13.10 16.24
C PRO A 83 4.05 12.43 17.54
N ASN A 84 2.94 12.92 18.11
CA ASN A 84 2.35 12.32 19.30
C ASN A 84 1.70 10.97 18.96
N GLU A 85 2.38 9.87 19.26
CA GLU A 85 1.95 8.50 18.92
C GLU A 85 0.58 8.12 19.51
N ARG A 86 0.23 8.61 20.72
CA ARG A 86 -1.11 8.34 21.30
C ARG A 86 -2.21 9.00 20.50
N LEU A 87 -1.97 10.23 20.03
CA LEU A 87 -2.92 10.96 19.21
C LEU A 87 -3.07 10.29 17.84
N LEU A 88 -1.95 9.95 17.18
CA LEU A 88 -1.96 9.26 15.91
C LEU A 88 -2.64 7.89 16.00
N HIS A 89 -2.35 7.11 17.02
CA HIS A 89 -3.02 5.82 17.22
C HIS A 89 -4.54 6.00 17.35
N ARG A 90 -4.99 6.98 18.15
CA ARG A 90 -6.42 7.27 18.30
C ARG A 90 -7.07 7.70 16.99
N GLN A 91 -6.40 8.54 16.22
CA GLN A 91 -6.87 8.97 14.89
C GLN A 91 -6.97 7.79 13.92
N ARG A 92 -5.93 6.92 13.86
CA ARG A 92 -5.94 5.71 13.03
C ARG A 92 -7.08 4.78 13.41
N GLN A 93 -7.31 4.51 14.70
CA GLN A 93 -8.41 3.67 15.16
C GLN A 93 -9.77 4.24 14.79
N THR A 94 -9.95 5.55 14.84
CA THR A 94 -11.18 6.21 14.37
C THR A 94 -11.35 6.03 12.86
N ALA A 95 -10.31 6.29 12.08
CA ALA A 95 -10.33 6.13 10.62
C ALA A 95 -10.64 4.69 10.21
N VAL A 96 -10.05 3.70 10.88
CA VAL A 96 -10.37 2.27 10.62
C VAL A 96 -11.83 1.98 10.93
N LYS A 97 -12.35 2.39 12.10
CA LYS A 97 -13.77 2.17 12.45
C LYS A 97 -14.73 2.75 11.39
N ASP A 98 -14.40 3.90 10.84
CA ASP A 98 -15.22 4.50 9.78
C ASP A 98 -15.04 3.74 8.47
N LEU A 99 -13.82 3.37 8.11
CA LEU A 99 -13.53 2.59 6.91
C LEU A 99 -14.27 1.25 6.91
N LEU A 100 -14.27 0.52 8.03
CA LEU A 100 -14.92 -0.79 8.14
C LEU A 100 -16.43 -0.76 7.83
N LYS A 101 -17.09 0.38 8.01
CA LYS A 101 -18.50 0.57 7.64
C LYS A 101 -18.73 0.55 6.11
N HIS A 102 -17.70 0.87 5.35
CA HIS A 102 -17.79 1.08 3.90
C HIS A 102 -17.16 -0.05 3.07
N ILE A 103 -16.23 -0.83 3.64
CA ILE A 103 -15.49 -1.84 2.87
C ILE A 103 -16.20 -3.19 2.75
N THR A 104 -17.36 -3.38 3.39
CA THR A 104 -18.14 -4.63 3.31
C THR A 104 -18.44 -5.04 1.87
N HIS A 105 -18.62 -4.07 0.96
CA HIS A 105 -18.89 -4.28 -0.46
C HIS A 105 -17.74 -3.84 -1.37
N ALA A 106 -16.56 -3.61 -0.80
CA ALA A 106 -15.39 -3.24 -1.58
C ALA A 106 -15.07 -4.29 -2.64
N LYS A 107 -14.65 -3.84 -3.81
CA LYS A 107 -14.17 -4.67 -4.91
C LYS A 107 -12.65 -4.71 -4.98
N LYS A 108 -12.01 -3.62 -4.51
CA LYS A 108 -10.56 -3.45 -4.57
C LYS A 108 -10.07 -2.66 -3.36
N LEU A 109 -9.04 -3.18 -2.69
CA LEU A 109 -8.29 -2.49 -1.65
C LEU A 109 -6.81 -2.43 -2.03
N TYR A 110 -6.25 -1.24 -2.04
CA TYR A 110 -4.83 -1.00 -2.27
C TYR A 110 -4.17 -0.57 -0.97
N PHE A 111 -3.20 -1.35 -0.52
CA PHE A 111 -2.45 -1.10 0.70
C PHE A 111 -1.06 -0.57 0.40
N ALA A 112 -0.77 0.62 0.90
CA ALA A 112 0.53 1.28 0.80
C ALA A 112 0.79 2.15 2.04
N GLY A 113 1.83 2.98 2.01
CA GLY A 113 2.19 3.89 3.09
C GLY A 113 3.62 3.65 3.56
N GLY A 114 3.86 3.45 4.85
CA GLY A 114 5.13 2.94 5.36
C GLY A 114 5.33 1.48 4.93
N GLU A 115 5.13 0.55 5.85
CA GLU A 115 5.03 -0.89 5.52
C GLU A 115 3.66 -1.40 5.98
N PRO A 116 2.74 -1.71 5.06
CA PRO A 116 1.38 -2.10 5.43
C PRO A 116 1.33 -3.37 6.28
N LEU A 117 2.23 -4.34 6.07
CA LEU A 117 2.26 -5.59 6.82
C LEU A 117 2.64 -5.38 8.30
N LEU A 118 3.23 -4.24 8.66
CA LEU A 118 3.55 -3.85 10.04
C LEU A 118 2.45 -3.02 10.71
N SER A 119 1.37 -2.68 10.01
CA SER A 119 0.27 -1.87 10.55
C SER A 119 -0.80 -2.75 11.18
N LEU A 120 -1.12 -2.51 12.47
CA LEU A 120 -2.23 -3.18 13.14
C LEU A 120 -3.55 -2.99 12.39
N GLU A 121 -3.75 -1.82 11.85
CA GLU A 121 -4.96 -1.40 11.14
C GLU A 121 -5.18 -2.25 9.88
N HIS A 122 -4.11 -2.61 9.17
CA HIS A 122 -4.17 -3.51 8.02
C HIS A 122 -4.74 -4.87 8.43
N TRP A 123 -4.26 -5.46 9.52
CA TRP A 123 -4.74 -6.75 10.01
C TRP A 123 -6.20 -6.70 10.47
N GLN A 124 -6.62 -5.59 11.10
CA GLN A 124 -8.02 -5.38 11.48
C GLN A 124 -8.96 -5.34 10.25
N ILE A 125 -8.50 -4.73 9.15
CA ILE A 125 -9.25 -4.69 7.90
C ILE A 125 -9.41 -6.10 7.31
N LEU A 126 -8.34 -6.88 7.25
CA LEU A 126 -8.41 -8.25 6.74
C LEU A 126 -9.32 -9.15 7.59
N ASP A 127 -9.21 -9.05 8.91
CA ASP A 127 -10.08 -9.79 9.83
C ASP A 127 -11.56 -9.43 9.61
N HIS A 128 -11.85 -8.15 9.40
CA HIS A 128 -13.21 -7.71 9.11
C HIS A 128 -13.73 -8.25 7.78
N LEU A 129 -12.93 -8.21 6.71
CA LEU A 129 -13.32 -8.75 5.40
C LEU A 129 -13.65 -10.24 5.47
N ILE A 130 -12.85 -11.01 6.20
CA ILE A 130 -13.12 -12.44 6.45
C ILE A 130 -14.43 -12.60 7.23
N ALA A 131 -14.60 -11.83 8.31
CA ALA A 131 -15.78 -11.93 9.16
C ALA A 131 -17.10 -11.60 8.44
N VAL A 132 -17.09 -10.65 7.50
CA VAL A 132 -18.27 -10.30 6.69
C VAL A 132 -18.41 -11.12 5.40
N GLY A 133 -17.47 -12.05 5.15
CA GLY A 133 -17.49 -12.92 3.96
C GLY A 133 -17.10 -12.22 2.66
N ASN A 134 -16.51 -11.02 2.70
CA ASN A 134 -16.02 -10.32 1.50
C ASN A 134 -14.58 -10.75 1.14
N THR A 135 -14.39 -12.03 0.85
CA THR A 135 -13.06 -12.58 0.50
C THR A 135 -12.76 -12.54 -1.01
N ASN A 136 -13.75 -12.23 -1.86
CA ASN A 136 -13.53 -12.04 -3.30
C ASN A 136 -12.99 -10.65 -3.68
N VAL A 137 -12.80 -9.76 -2.70
CA VAL A 137 -12.18 -8.45 -2.92
C VAL A 137 -10.76 -8.63 -3.45
N GLU A 138 -10.38 -7.81 -4.43
CA GLU A 138 -9.00 -7.74 -4.91
C GLU A 138 -8.14 -6.98 -3.89
N LEU A 139 -7.09 -7.62 -3.40
CA LEU A 139 -6.11 -7.01 -2.50
C LEU A 139 -4.83 -6.69 -3.26
N ILE A 140 -4.41 -5.43 -3.24
CA ILE A 140 -3.16 -4.99 -3.87
C ILE A 140 -2.24 -4.43 -2.80
N TYR A 141 -0.99 -4.84 -2.81
CA TYR A 141 0.02 -4.43 -1.86
C TYR A 141 1.21 -3.75 -2.53
N ASN A 142 1.61 -2.60 -2.00
CA ASN A 142 2.99 -2.12 -2.10
C ASN A 142 3.68 -2.39 -0.77
N THR A 143 4.63 -3.30 -0.77
CA THR A 143 5.35 -3.72 0.44
C THR A 143 6.86 -3.78 0.18
N ASN A 144 7.66 -3.52 1.21
CA ASN A 144 9.11 -3.72 1.15
C ASN A 144 9.50 -5.20 1.18
N PHE A 145 8.53 -6.06 1.45
CA PHE A 145 8.63 -7.51 1.42
C PHE A 145 9.70 -8.13 2.35
N THR A 146 10.15 -7.37 3.34
CA THR A 146 11.15 -7.86 4.31
C THR A 146 10.54 -8.63 5.48
N GLN A 147 9.23 -8.52 5.69
CA GLN A 147 8.51 -9.24 6.74
C GLN A 147 7.15 -9.72 6.25
N LEU A 148 6.88 -11.03 6.42
CA LEU A 148 5.58 -11.65 6.14
C LEU A 148 4.79 -11.97 7.42
N HIS A 149 5.24 -11.43 8.57
CA HIS A 149 4.58 -11.67 9.85
C HIS A 149 4.39 -10.38 10.64
N PHE A 150 3.36 -10.36 11.46
CA PHE A 150 3.11 -9.32 12.44
C PHE A 150 2.74 -9.97 13.78
N LYS A 151 3.54 -9.71 14.82
CA LYS A 151 3.43 -10.42 16.10
C LYS A 151 3.54 -11.93 15.87
N LYS A 152 2.48 -12.69 16.15
CA LYS A 152 2.41 -14.16 16.02
C LYS A 152 1.63 -14.62 14.77
N ARG A 153 1.31 -13.73 13.84
CA ARG A 153 0.47 -14.02 12.67
C ARG A 153 1.30 -13.92 11.40
N ASN A 154 1.14 -14.88 10.49
CA ASN A 154 1.72 -14.82 9.14
C ASN A 154 0.67 -14.30 8.16
N ILE A 155 1.10 -13.45 7.24
CA ILE A 155 0.20 -12.92 6.23
C ILE A 155 -0.21 -13.99 5.23
N THR A 156 0.65 -14.94 4.93
CA THR A 156 0.36 -16.07 4.05
C THR A 156 -0.84 -16.89 4.52
N ASP A 157 -1.02 -17.05 5.84
CA ASP A 157 -2.19 -17.76 6.38
C ASP A 157 -3.49 -16.98 6.16
N ILE A 158 -3.41 -15.67 6.19
CA ILE A 158 -4.58 -14.81 5.91
C ILE A 158 -4.86 -14.79 4.41
N TRP A 159 -3.84 -14.64 3.57
CA TRP A 159 -3.97 -14.57 2.12
C TRP A 159 -4.59 -15.83 1.49
N LYS A 160 -4.49 -16.99 2.13
CA LYS A 160 -5.20 -18.22 1.72
C LYS A 160 -6.73 -18.04 1.63
N ASN A 161 -7.29 -17.05 2.32
CA ASN A 161 -8.73 -16.77 2.27
C ASN A 161 -9.14 -15.88 1.09
N PHE A 162 -8.20 -15.26 0.38
CA PHE A 162 -8.46 -14.29 -0.68
C PHE A 162 -7.91 -14.82 -2.01
N PRO A 163 -8.76 -15.10 -3.00
CA PRO A 163 -8.31 -15.63 -4.30
C PRO A 163 -7.62 -14.57 -5.19
N ASN A 164 -7.86 -13.29 -4.95
CA ASN A 164 -7.42 -12.19 -5.80
C ASN A 164 -6.43 -11.30 -5.06
N ILE A 165 -5.15 -11.63 -5.12
CA ILE A 165 -4.09 -10.87 -4.45
C ILE A 165 -3.00 -10.50 -5.44
N GLN A 166 -2.62 -9.23 -5.47
CA GLN A 166 -1.44 -8.74 -6.16
C GLN A 166 -0.45 -8.16 -5.15
N VAL A 167 0.78 -8.61 -5.19
CA VAL A 167 1.87 -8.11 -4.36
C VAL A 167 2.91 -7.45 -5.25
N MET A 168 3.08 -6.14 -5.09
CA MET A 168 4.16 -5.37 -5.69
C MET A 168 5.27 -5.18 -4.66
N ALA A 169 6.27 -6.07 -4.71
CA ALA A 169 7.42 -6.00 -3.83
C ALA A 169 8.35 -4.86 -4.27
N SER A 170 8.57 -3.92 -3.38
CA SER A 170 9.45 -2.77 -3.61
C SER A 170 10.90 -3.19 -3.49
N LEU A 171 11.47 -3.74 -4.55
CA LEU A 171 12.84 -4.26 -4.63
C LEU A 171 13.53 -3.61 -5.82
N ASP A 172 14.65 -2.91 -5.57
CA ASP A 172 15.30 -2.09 -6.59
C ASP A 172 16.54 -2.75 -7.19
N ALA A 173 17.17 -3.67 -6.43
CA ALA A 173 18.41 -4.35 -6.78
C ALA A 173 18.51 -5.67 -6.00
N GLN A 174 19.63 -6.38 -6.17
CA GLN A 174 19.92 -7.65 -5.50
C GLN A 174 21.08 -7.53 -4.51
N GLY A 175 21.13 -8.41 -3.52
CA GLY A 175 22.24 -8.54 -2.57
C GLY A 175 22.57 -7.23 -1.85
N GLU A 176 23.85 -6.93 -1.73
CA GLU A 176 24.36 -5.75 -1.02
C GLU A 176 23.81 -4.42 -1.61
N ALA A 177 23.57 -4.35 -2.93
CA ALA A 177 22.99 -3.16 -3.55
C ALA A 177 21.53 -2.93 -3.10
N ALA A 178 20.75 -4.00 -2.90
CA ALA A 178 19.42 -3.92 -2.31
C ALA A 178 19.47 -3.43 -0.86
N GLU A 179 20.37 -3.99 -0.06
CA GLU A 179 20.55 -3.64 1.34
C GLU A 179 21.06 -2.19 1.52
N TYR A 180 21.89 -1.72 0.61
CA TYR A 180 22.36 -0.34 0.59
C TYR A 180 21.23 0.62 0.19
N SER A 181 20.53 0.38 -0.92
CA SER A 181 19.49 1.28 -1.42
C SER A 181 18.29 1.38 -0.48
N ARG A 182 17.96 0.27 0.19
CA ARG A 182 16.88 0.15 1.16
C ARG A 182 17.42 -0.31 2.51
N PHE A 183 18.11 0.60 3.19
CA PHE A 183 18.80 0.31 4.44
C PHE A 183 17.86 -0.32 5.48
N GLY A 184 18.28 -1.46 6.03
CA GLY A 184 17.51 -2.33 6.93
C GLY A 184 16.94 -3.57 6.23
N THR A 185 17.07 -3.69 4.91
CA THR A 185 16.81 -4.93 4.17
C THR A 185 17.87 -5.97 4.51
N ASN A 186 17.46 -7.23 4.67
CA ASN A 186 18.33 -8.40 4.59
C ASN A 186 17.90 -9.20 3.36
N TRP A 187 18.80 -9.28 2.37
CA TRP A 187 18.46 -9.88 1.07
C TRP A 187 18.13 -11.37 1.18
N ASN A 188 18.80 -12.11 2.05
CA ASN A 188 18.50 -13.53 2.26
C ASN A 188 17.08 -13.73 2.80
N VAL A 189 16.63 -12.88 3.72
CA VAL A 189 15.26 -12.91 4.24
C VAL A 189 14.25 -12.60 3.13
N VAL A 190 14.57 -11.69 2.20
CA VAL A 190 13.69 -11.43 1.04
C VAL A 190 13.56 -12.67 0.16
N LEU A 191 14.67 -13.38 -0.11
CA LEU A 191 14.63 -14.64 -0.88
C LEU A 191 13.83 -15.73 -0.17
N GLU A 192 14.01 -15.89 1.13
CA GLU A 192 13.21 -16.81 1.95
C GLU A 192 11.72 -16.47 1.91
N ASN A 193 11.38 -15.19 1.97
CA ASN A 193 10.01 -14.72 1.86
C ASN A 193 9.41 -15.00 0.47
N MET A 194 10.18 -14.85 -0.61
CA MET A 194 9.75 -15.21 -1.96
C MET A 194 9.46 -16.71 -2.09
N GLU A 195 10.36 -17.54 -1.54
CA GLU A 195 10.16 -18.98 -1.54
C GLU A 195 8.94 -19.39 -0.73
N LYS A 196 8.77 -18.81 0.46
CA LYS A 196 7.60 -19.02 1.31
C LYS A 196 6.30 -18.62 0.60
N LEU A 197 6.27 -17.45 -0.03
CA LEU A 197 5.11 -16.99 -0.79
C LEU A 197 4.74 -18.01 -1.88
N ARG A 198 5.71 -18.43 -2.69
CA ARG A 198 5.50 -19.38 -3.78
C ARG A 198 4.96 -20.73 -3.28
N ASN A 199 5.43 -21.21 -2.14
CA ASN A 199 5.05 -22.50 -1.60
C ASN A 199 3.69 -22.49 -0.87
N GLU A 200 3.39 -21.43 -0.12
CA GLU A 200 2.21 -21.37 0.75
C GLU A 200 0.98 -20.74 0.09
N VAL A 201 1.18 -19.80 -0.85
CA VAL A 201 0.10 -19.05 -1.52
C VAL A 201 0.43 -18.82 -3.01
N PRO A 202 0.56 -19.90 -3.82
CA PRO A 202 1.01 -19.82 -5.21
C PRO A 202 0.05 -19.08 -6.15
N HIS A 203 -1.15 -18.74 -5.68
CA HIS A 203 -2.14 -17.96 -6.43
C HIS A 203 -1.91 -16.44 -6.36
N VAL A 204 -0.99 -15.98 -5.51
CA VAL A 204 -0.65 -14.56 -5.41
C VAL A 204 0.08 -14.11 -6.67
N ASP A 205 -0.45 -13.07 -7.32
CA ASP A 205 0.19 -12.41 -8.45
C ASP A 205 1.33 -11.51 -7.91
N PHE A 206 2.56 -11.99 -8.05
CA PHE A 206 3.74 -11.35 -7.47
C PHE A 206 4.53 -10.58 -8.53
N HIS A 207 4.73 -9.29 -8.28
CA HIS A 207 5.50 -8.38 -9.11
C HIS A 207 6.62 -7.71 -8.33
N ILE A 208 7.70 -7.41 -9.02
CA ILE A 208 8.77 -6.56 -8.51
C ILE A 208 8.53 -5.13 -9.00
N ALA A 209 8.44 -4.19 -8.06
CA ALA A 209 8.26 -2.77 -8.32
C ALA A 209 9.56 -2.03 -8.00
N SER A 210 10.44 -1.90 -8.99
CA SER A 210 11.75 -1.28 -8.83
C SER A 210 11.71 0.23 -9.05
N THR A 211 12.38 0.96 -8.16
CA THR A 211 12.71 2.38 -8.35
C THR A 211 14.08 2.48 -8.99
N VAL A 212 14.12 2.86 -10.26
CA VAL A 212 15.39 3.03 -10.98
C VAL A 212 16.08 4.31 -10.51
N SER A 213 17.29 4.19 -10.04
CA SER A 213 18.12 5.30 -9.58
C SER A 213 19.59 5.08 -9.98
N VAL A 214 20.43 6.08 -9.77
CA VAL A 214 21.89 5.95 -9.96
C VAL A 214 22.49 4.85 -9.08
N LEU A 215 21.87 4.54 -7.94
CA LEU A 215 22.33 3.49 -7.01
C LEU A 215 21.95 2.08 -7.46
N THR A 216 20.95 1.94 -8.31
CA THR A 216 20.33 0.65 -8.63
C THR A 216 20.39 0.27 -10.09
N VAL A 217 20.62 1.23 -10.99
CA VAL A 217 20.56 1.03 -12.46
C VAL A 217 21.46 -0.08 -12.99
N HIS A 218 22.58 -0.37 -12.32
CA HIS A 218 23.51 -1.42 -12.73
C HIS A 218 23.19 -2.81 -12.17
N ASN A 219 22.25 -2.91 -11.22
CA ASN A 219 21.88 -4.14 -10.50
C ASN A 219 20.37 -4.35 -10.42
N LEU A 220 19.63 -3.91 -11.44
CA LEU A 220 18.18 -4.11 -11.49
C LEU A 220 17.83 -5.61 -11.45
N ILE A 221 16.70 -5.91 -10.80
CA ILE A 221 16.14 -7.26 -10.71
C ILE A 221 15.36 -7.58 -11.99
#